data_5fd62a793dbb8c8cabec4e835d090726
#
_entry.id   5fd62a793dbb8c8cabec4e835d090726
#
_cell.length_a   1.000
_cell.length_b   1.000
_cell.length_c   1.000
_cell.angle_alpha   90.00
_cell.angle_beta   90.00
_cell.angle_gamma   90.00
#
_symmetry.space_group_name_H-M   'P 1'
#
loop_
_entity.id
_entity.type
_entity.pdbx_description
1 polymer ?
#
loop_
_entity_poly.entity_id
_entity_poly.type
_entity_poly.pdbx_seq_one_letter_code
_entity_poly.pdbx_strand_id
1 'polypeptide(L)'
;MILDDIVEKRKEQLQREKDNIEPQDMKEMALNSKNKNHGFKEALKKSGLSVISEVKKASPSKGVIAEDFRPVETAIAYENAGTAAISCLTEEHYFKGGNKYFADIRAKVDIPMLRKDFIFDEYQIYEAKVLGADAILLIAAILSEEKIKEFYDLAKSLELDCLVEVHNEEELKKVVACGCDIIGINNRNLKTFDVDLNTTSKLAPLIPYEAVLVSESGMKDENDMKNVKEQGADAVLIGETFMRSDNIKETMKQLRSCL
;
A
#
# COMPACT_ATOMS: atom_id res chain seq x y z
N MET A 1 12.30 1.59 18.30
CA MET A 1 12.24 2.53 17.14
C MET A 1 10.79 2.72 16.77
N ILE A 2 10.44 3.80 16.02
CA ILE A 2 9.03 4.06 15.70
C ILE A 2 8.33 2.88 15.01
N LEU A 3 9.04 2.16 14.15
CA LEU A 3 8.50 0.97 13.49
C LEU A 3 8.15 -0.14 14.49
N ASP A 4 9.00 -0.39 15.47
CA ASP A 4 8.74 -1.37 16.53
C ASP A 4 7.52 -0.95 17.36
N ASP A 5 7.43 0.36 17.68
CA ASP A 5 6.31 0.91 18.46
C ASP A 5 4.98 0.78 17.69
N ILE A 6 5.00 0.99 16.35
CA ILE A 6 3.84 0.79 15.48
C ILE A 6 3.41 -0.67 15.49
N VAL A 7 4.38 -1.59 15.32
CA VAL A 7 4.10 -3.05 15.32
C VAL A 7 3.51 -3.48 16.66
N GLU A 8 4.04 -2.99 17.80
CA GLU A 8 3.48 -3.32 19.12
C GLU A 8 2.03 -2.81 19.26
N LYS A 9 1.74 -1.58 18.83
CA LYS A 9 0.37 -1.07 18.84
C LYS A 9 -0.54 -1.82 17.89
N ARG A 10 -0.02 -2.24 16.75
CA ARG A 10 -0.79 -3.06 15.81
C ARG A 10 -1.08 -4.47 16.36
N LYS A 11 -0.19 -5.04 17.18
CA LYS A 11 -0.47 -6.29 17.92
C LYS A 11 -1.63 -6.13 18.89
N GLU A 12 -1.68 -5.00 19.64
CA GLU A 12 -2.81 -4.72 20.52
C GLU A 12 -4.14 -4.60 19.74
N GLN A 13 -4.11 -3.96 18.56
CA GLN A 13 -5.26 -3.87 17.67
C GLN A 13 -5.65 -5.27 17.14
N LEU A 14 -4.70 -6.06 16.67
CA LEU A 14 -4.94 -7.42 16.19
C LEU A 14 -5.55 -8.32 17.25
N GLN A 15 -5.12 -8.19 18.51
CA GLN A 15 -5.72 -8.98 19.59
C GLN A 15 -7.20 -8.66 19.76
N ARG A 16 -7.60 -7.37 19.73
CA ARG A 16 -9.02 -6.98 19.78
C ARG A 16 -9.80 -7.48 18.55
N GLU A 17 -9.19 -7.52 17.37
CA GLU A 17 -9.80 -8.08 16.16
C GLU A 17 -10.05 -9.58 16.31
N LYS A 18 -9.07 -10.32 16.86
CA LYS A 18 -9.19 -11.77 17.15
C LYS A 18 -10.19 -12.07 18.28
N ASP A 19 -10.31 -11.19 19.26
CA ASP A 19 -11.32 -11.33 20.33
C ASP A 19 -12.75 -11.11 19.80
N ASN A 20 -12.91 -10.33 18.72
CA ASN A 20 -14.21 -10.10 18.08
C ASN A 20 -14.61 -11.20 17.09
N ILE A 21 -13.65 -11.76 16.33
CA ILE A 21 -13.86 -12.85 15.38
C ILE A 21 -12.70 -13.82 15.56
N GLU A 22 -13.02 -15.04 15.98
CA GLU A 22 -12.03 -16.08 16.21
C GLU A 22 -11.21 -16.38 14.94
N PRO A 23 -9.91 -16.71 15.04
CA PRO A 23 -9.06 -16.93 13.88
C PRO A 23 -9.59 -17.99 12.91
N GLN A 24 -10.20 -19.05 13.42
CA GLN A 24 -10.78 -20.10 12.59
C GLN A 24 -12.00 -19.59 11.80
N ASP A 25 -12.85 -18.78 12.43
CA ASP A 25 -14.03 -18.20 11.77
C ASP A 25 -13.61 -17.19 10.70
N MET A 26 -12.61 -16.35 10.98
CA MET A 26 -12.05 -15.40 10.00
C MET A 26 -11.51 -16.14 8.77
N LYS A 27 -10.78 -17.23 8.98
CA LYS A 27 -10.27 -18.08 7.91
C LYS A 27 -11.41 -18.67 7.07
N GLU A 28 -12.44 -19.22 7.71
CA GLU A 28 -13.62 -19.78 7.02
C GLU A 28 -14.36 -18.70 6.22
N MET A 29 -14.54 -17.50 6.78
CA MET A 29 -15.12 -16.36 6.09
C MET A 29 -14.31 -15.97 4.84
N ALA A 30 -12.99 -15.94 4.94
CA ALA A 30 -12.11 -15.62 3.82
C ALA A 30 -12.18 -16.66 2.70
N LEU A 31 -12.14 -17.95 3.05
CA LEU A 31 -12.23 -19.06 2.08
C LEU A 31 -13.60 -19.13 1.38
N ASN A 32 -14.66 -18.67 2.03
CA ASN A 32 -16.02 -18.61 1.48
C ASN A 32 -16.33 -17.24 0.85
N SER A 33 -15.40 -16.29 0.88
CA SER A 33 -15.60 -14.94 0.35
C SER A 33 -15.81 -14.99 -1.17
N LYS A 34 -16.83 -14.27 -1.62
CA LYS A 34 -17.13 -14.06 -3.05
C LYS A 34 -16.61 -12.72 -3.58
N ASN A 35 -15.81 -12.04 -2.78
CA ASN A 35 -15.21 -10.77 -3.18
C ASN A 35 -14.30 -10.98 -4.40
N LYS A 36 -14.62 -10.27 -5.48
CA LYS A 36 -13.86 -10.33 -6.73
C LYS A 36 -12.56 -9.54 -6.56
N ASN A 37 -11.49 -10.04 -7.18
CA ASN A 37 -10.28 -9.24 -7.39
C ASN A 37 -10.51 -8.31 -8.59
N HIS A 38 -10.24 -7.01 -8.40
CA HIS A 38 -10.40 -5.98 -9.43
C HIS A 38 -9.11 -5.77 -10.25
N GLY A 39 -8.11 -6.67 -10.11
CA GLY A 39 -6.89 -6.68 -10.89
C GLY A 39 -5.90 -5.58 -10.50
N PHE A 40 -5.41 -5.61 -9.25
CA PHE A 40 -4.47 -4.59 -8.75
C PHE A 40 -3.18 -4.56 -9.59
N LYS A 41 -2.55 -5.70 -9.83
CA LYS A 41 -1.34 -5.81 -10.65
C LYS A 41 -1.56 -5.31 -12.07
N GLU A 42 -2.65 -5.71 -12.71
CA GLU A 42 -3.00 -5.32 -14.08
C GLU A 42 -3.27 -3.82 -14.18
N ALA A 43 -3.89 -3.23 -13.15
CA ALA A 43 -4.13 -1.78 -13.11
C ALA A 43 -2.83 -0.97 -13.05
N LEU A 44 -1.78 -1.51 -12.43
CA LEU A 44 -0.48 -0.86 -12.34
C LEU A 44 0.36 -0.99 -13.62
N LYS A 45 0.14 -2.05 -14.41
CA LYS A 45 0.86 -2.32 -15.68
C LYS A 45 0.36 -1.52 -16.88
N LYS A 46 -0.62 -0.67 -16.72
CA LYS A 46 -1.14 0.17 -17.82
C LYS A 46 -0.04 1.09 -18.36
N SER A 47 -0.12 1.40 -19.67
CA SER A 47 0.87 2.29 -20.31
C SER A 47 0.99 3.64 -19.61
N GLY A 48 2.20 4.09 -19.41
CA GLY A 48 2.55 5.30 -18.67
C GLY A 48 2.93 4.99 -17.24
N LEU A 49 2.91 6.00 -16.36
CA LEU A 49 3.15 5.85 -14.93
C LEU A 49 1.80 5.81 -14.21
N SER A 50 1.48 4.67 -13.61
CA SER A 50 0.25 4.48 -12.84
C SER A 50 0.33 5.17 -11.47
N VAL A 51 -0.82 5.60 -10.94
CA VAL A 51 -0.89 6.25 -9.63
C VAL A 51 -1.77 5.44 -8.69
N ILE A 52 -1.21 5.08 -7.53
CA ILE A 52 -1.93 4.57 -6.37
C ILE A 52 -2.16 5.76 -5.44
N SER A 53 -3.41 6.16 -5.26
CA SER A 53 -3.75 7.28 -4.39
C SER A 53 -4.08 6.79 -2.99
N GLU A 54 -3.39 7.34 -1.96
CA GLU A 54 -3.52 6.86 -0.58
C GLU A 54 -4.50 7.71 0.23
N VAL A 55 -5.49 7.06 0.82
CA VAL A 55 -6.41 7.64 1.80
C VAL A 55 -5.80 7.49 3.19
N LYS A 56 -5.35 8.62 3.77
CA LYS A 56 -4.58 8.67 5.01
C LYS A 56 -4.94 9.88 5.86
N LYS A 57 -5.42 9.64 7.09
CA LYS A 57 -5.77 10.72 8.03
C LYS A 57 -4.55 11.33 8.71
N ALA A 58 -3.60 10.50 9.12
CA ALA A 58 -2.42 10.91 9.89
C ALA A 58 -1.19 10.09 9.51
N SER A 59 -0.02 10.52 9.94
CA SER A 59 1.22 9.74 9.88
C SER A 59 2.14 10.05 11.07
N PRO A 60 3.05 9.14 11.47
CA PRO A 60 3.98 9.38 12.58
C PRO A 60 4.85 10.62 12.38
N SER A 61 5.24 10.94 11.13
CA SER A 61 6.13 12.05 10.81
C SER A 61 5.45 13.42 10.71
N LYS A 62 4.11 13.46 10.48
CA LYS A 62 3.37 14.69 10.20
C LYS A 62 2.18 14.93 11.15
N GLY A 63 1.87 13.97 12.03
CA GLY A 63 0.65 14.04 12.83
C GLY A 63 -0.61 13.93 11.96
N VAL A 64 -1.67 14.64 12.35
CA VAL A 64 -2.92 14.71 11.58
C VAL A 64 -2.66 15.52 10.30
N ILE A 65 -2.98 14.93 9.14
CA ILE A 65 -2.82 15.54 7.81
C ILE A 65 -4.16 16.12 7.36
N ALA A 66 -5.26 15.42 7.62
CA ALA A 66 -6.61 15.83 7.27
C ALA A 66 -7.46 15.94 8.55
N GLU A 67 -7.74 17.18 9.00
CA GLU A 67 -8.61 17.45 10.14
C GLU A 67 -10.06 17.03 9.81
N ASP A 68 -10.61 17.49 8.68
CA ASP A 68 -11.89 17.04 8.13
C ASP A 68 -11.66 15.81 7.24
N PHE A 69 -11.51 14.65 7.88
CA PHE A 69 -11.23 13.40 7.18
C PHE A 69 -12.51 12.75 6.64
N ARG A 70 -12.66 12.77 5.32
CA ARG A 70 -13.79 12.20 4.56
C ARG A 70 -13.30 11.08 3.63
N PRO A 71 -13.03 9.88 4.15
CA PRO A 71 -12.34 8.84 3.39
C PRO A 71 -13.11 8.38 2.15
N VAL A 72 -14.42 8.28 2.21
CA VAL A 72 -15.26 7.84 1.09
C VAL A 72 -15.29 8.87 -0.02
N GLU A 73 -15.55 10.14 0.31
CA GLU A 73 -15.56 11.24 -0.65
C GLU A 73 -14.19 11.43 -1.31
N THR A 74 -13.11 11.28 -0.52
CA THR A 74 -11.74 11.32 -1.02
C THR A 74 -11.48 10.19 -2.01
N ALA A 75 -11.88 8.97 -1.70
CA ALA A 75 -11.71 7.80 -2.57
C ALA A 75 -12.48 7.94 -3.88
N ILE A 76 -13.73 8.43 -3.84
CA ILE A 76 -14.53 8.73 -5.04
C ILE A 76 -13.85 9.82 -5.89
N ALA A 77 -13.28 10.84 -5.25
CA ALA A 77 -12.56 11.89 -5.97
C ALA A 77 -11.28 11.35 -6.64
N TYR A 78 -10.57 10.40 -6.00
CA TYR A 78 -9.43 9.71 -6.60
C TYR A 78 -9.83 8.89 -7.82
N GLU A 79 -10.89 8.09 -7.72
CA GLU A 79 -11.41 7.31 -8.85
C GLU A 79 -11.79 8.22 -10.02
N ASN A 80 -12.55 9.32 -9.76
CA ASN A 80 -12.92 10.31 -10.77
C ASN A 80 -11.73 11.07 -11.37
N ALA A 81 -10.61 11.17 -10.65
CA ALA A 81 -9.36 11.76 -11.15
C ALA A 81 -8.52 10.77 -11.98
N GLY A 82 -8.95 9.51 -12.10
CA GLY A 82 -8.30 8.49 -12.91
C GLY A 82 -7.10 7.83 -12.22
N THR A 83 -7.15 7.67 -10.89
CA THR A 83 -6.17 6.83 -10.18
C THR A 83 -6.28 5.37 -10.64
N ALA A 84 -5.17 4.63 -10.63
CA ALA A 84 -5.15 3.22 -11.02
C ALA A 84 -5.64 2.30 -9.89
N ALA A 85 -5.34 2.67 -8.65
CA ALA A 85 -5.76 1.95 -7.46
C ALA A 85 -5.83 2.89 -6.24
N ILE A 86 -6.54 2.49 -5.20
CA ILE A 86 -6.60 3.20 -3.92
C ILE A 86 -5.81 2.40 -2.87
N SER A 87 -4.96 3.09 -2.11
CA SER A 87 -4.37 2.57 -0.88
C SER A 87 -5.13 3.13 0.32
N CYS A 88 -5.55 2.28 1.25
CA CYS A 88 -6.28 2.70 2.45
C CYS A 88 -5.60 2.18 3.71
N LEU A 89 -5.24 3.10 4.62
CA LEU A 89 -4.62 2.78 5.91
C LEU A 89 -5.64 2.13 6.85
N THR A 90 -5.27 0.99 7.47
CA THR A 90 -6.10 0.29 8.47
C THR A 90 -5.48 0.27 9.87
N GLU A 91 -4.23 0.72 10.04
CA GLU A 91 -3.62 0.90 11.36
C GLU A 91 -4.26 2.09 12.11
N GLU A 92 -4.76 1.84 13.34
CA GLU A 92 -5.61 2.80 14.07
C GLU A 92 -4.83 3.83 14.89
N HIS A 93 -3.69 3.45 15.46
CA HIS A 93 -3.01 4.25 16.49
C HIS A 93 -2.25 5.44 15.91
N TYR A 94 -1.34 5.18 14.97
CA TYR A 94 -0.45 6.18 14.39
C TYR A 94 -1.01 6.81 13.11
N PHE A 95 -1.68 6.02 12.27
CA PHE A 95 -2.24 6.51 11.01
C PHE A 95 -3.70 6.92 11.10
N LYS A 96 -4.36 6.65 12.25
CA LYS A 96 -5.78 6.93 12.46
C LYS A 96 -6.66 6.30 11.37
N GLY A 97 -6.23 5.14 10.86
CA GLY A 97 -6.93 4.32 9.89
C GLY A 97 -8.03 3.47 10.53
N GLY A 98 -8.47 2.44 9.83
CA GLY A 98 -9.43 1.46 10.36
C GLY A 98 -10.10 0.62 9.28
N ASN A 99 -10.44 -0.61 9.63
CA ASN A 99 -11.13 -1.56 8.77
C ASN A 99 -12.48 -1.01 8.28
N LYS A 100 -13.17 -0.24 9.13
CA LYS A 100 -14.43 0.41 8.75
C LYS A 100 -14.27 1.37 7.59
N TYR A 101 -13.21 2.20 7.58
CA TYR A 101 -12.95 3.11 6.46
C TYR A 101 -12.70 2.33 5.16
N PHE A 102 -11.94 1.24 5.25
CA PHE A 102 -11.69 0.36 4.10
C PHE A 102 -12.99 -0.20 3.52
N ALA A 103 -13.84 -0.77 4.36
CA ALA A 103 -15.13 -1.34 3.95
C ALA A 103 -16.09 -0.28 3.38
N ASP A 104 -16.17 0.89 4.00
CA ASP A 104 -17.02 2.00 3.53
C ASP A 104 -16.56 2.51 2.15
N ILE A 105 -15.25 2.59 1.90
CA ILE A 105 -14.68 2.95 0.59
C ILE A 105 -15.00 1.84 -0.41
N ARG A 106 -14.70 0.58 -0.09
CA ARG A 106 -14.92 -0.57 -1.00
C ARG A 106 -16.37 -0.65 -1.50
N ALA A 107 -17.33 -0.27 -0.67
CA ALA A 107 -18.74 -0.23 -1.04
C ALA A 107 -19.10 0.88 -2.06
N LYS A 108 -18.17 1.76 -2.44
CA LYS A 108 -18.44 2.96 -3.26
C LYS A 108 -17.54 3.12 -4.48
N VAL A 109 -16.45 2.37 -4.57
CA VAL A 109 -15.51 2.45 -5.69
C VAL A 109 -15.35 1.06 -6.32
N ASP A 110 -15.09 1.01 -7.63
CA ASP A 110 -14.91 -0.25 -8.39
C ASP A 110 -13.46 -0.51 -8.79
N ILE A 111 -12.55 0.43 -8.53
CA ILE A 111 -11.13 0.26 -8.82
C ILE A 111 -10.41 -0.57 -7.74
N PRO A 112 -9.24 -1.17 -8.06
CA PRO A 112 -8.50 -1.98 -7.10
C PRO A 112 -8.15 -1.24 -5.81
N MET A 113 -8.18 -1.96 -4.67
CA MET A 113 -7.85 -1.42 -3.36
C MET A 113 -6.73 -2.22 -2.67
N LEU A 114 -5.70 -1.50 -2.23
CA LEU A 114 -4.62 -2.00 -1.38
C LEU A 114 -4.95 -1.77 0.09
N ARG A 115 -4.98 -2.84 0.90
CA ARG A 115 -4.97 -2.70 2.36
C ARG A 115 -3.56 -2.34 2.81
N LYS A 116 -3.36 -1.10 3.21
CA LYS A 116 -2.09 -0.57 3.73
C LYS A 116 -2.07 -0.74 5.25
N ASP A 117 -1.38 -1.77 5.71
CA ASP A 117 -1.31 -2.17 7.12
C ASP A 117 0.07 -2.77 7.42
N PHE A 118 0.38 -2.99 8.69
CA PHE A 118 1.57 -3.72 9.15
C PHE A 118 1.16 -5.18 9.36
N ILE A 119 1.39 -6.02 8.35
CA ILE A 119 1.00 -7.43 8.34
C ILE A 119 2.15 -8.28 8.87
N PHE A 120 1.89 -9.04 9.95
CA PHE A 120 2.82 -9.96 10.59
C PHE A 120 2.14 -11.26 11.09
N ASP A 121 0.84 -11.43 10.80
CA ASP A 121 0.04 -12.57 11.19
C ASP A 121 -0.94 -12.94 10.06
N GLU A 122 -1.13 -14.24 9.80
CA GLU A 122 -2.02 -14.73 8.72
C GLU A 122 -3.47 -14.27 8.87
N TYR A 123 -3.93 -14.03 10.10
CA TYR A 123 -5.27 -13.50 10.36
C TYR A 123 -5.53 -12.22 9.56
N GLN A 124 -4.54 -11.30 9.51
CA GLN A 124 -4.66 -10.03 8.79
C GLN A 124 -4.82 -10.24 7.28
N ILE A 125 -4.29 -11.34 6.73
CA ILE A 125 -4.43 -11.68 5.31
C ILE A 125 -5.85 -12.21 5.03
N TYR A 126 -6.36 -13.09 5.89
CA TYR A 126 -7.76 -13.54 5.80
C TYR A 126 -8.74 -12.37 5.97
N GLU A 127 -8.50 -11.51 6.95
CA GLU A 127 -9.31 -10.31 7.18
C GLU A 127 -9.30 -9.38 5.96
N ALA A 128 -8.14 -9.19 5.29
CA ALA A 128 -8.07 -8.39 4.06
C ALA A 128 -8.97 -8.95 2.95
N LYS A 129 -9.01 -10.29 2.77
CA LYS A 129 -9.92 -10.93 1.82
C LYS A 129 -11.38 -10.70 2.18
N VAL A 130 -11.74 -10.80 3.46
CA VAL A 130 -13.11 -10.55 3.94
C VAL A 130 -13.52 -9.09 3.73
N LEU A 131 -12.61 -8.14 3.95
CA LEU A 131 -12.84 -6.71 3.72
C LEU A 131 -12.98 -6.35 2.23
N GLY A 132 -12.65 -7.25 1.32
CA GLY A 132 -12.70 -7.00 -0.12
C GLY A 132 -11.48 -6.26 -0.67
N ALA A 133 -10.32 -6.44 -0.05
CA ALA A 133 -9.06 -5.98 -0.61
C ALA A 133 -8.72 -6.76 -1.89
N ASP A 134 -8.04 -6.08 -2.82
CA ASP A 134 -7.46 -6.68 -4.02
C ASP A 134 -5.97 -6.96 -3.81
N ALA A 135 -5.33 -6.18 -2.94
CA ALA A 135 -3.93 -6.33 -2.58
C ALA A 135 -3.69 -6.04 -1.10
N ILE A 136 -2.59 -6.61 -0.60
CA ILE A 136 -2.04 -6.34 0.74
C ILE A 136 -0.63 -5.80 0.66
N LEU A 137 -0.19 -5.11 1.74
CA LEU A 137 1.18 -4.70 1.92
C LEU A 137 1.94 -5.73 2.76
N LEU A 138 3.09 -6.20 2.26
CA LEU A 138 4.08 -6.92 3.04
C LEU A 138 5.34 -6.04 3.19
N ILE A 139 5.84 -5.85 4.40
CA ILE A 139 6.98 -4.96 4.67
C ILE A 139 8.21 -5.82 5.01
N ALA A 140 9.21 -5.82 4.14
CA ALA A 140 10.42 -6.65 4.32
C ALA A 140 11.25 -6.28 5.56
N ALA A 141 11.10 -5.04 6.06
CA ALA A 141 11.77 -4.58 7.28
C ALA A 141 11.26 -5.26 8.57
N ILE A 142 10.02 -5.78 8.58
CA ILE A 142 9.41 -6.43 9.77
C ILE A 142 9.22 -7.94 9.58
N LEU A 143 9.53 -8.48 8.40
CA LEU A 143 9.35 -9.89 8.06
C LEU A 143 10.68 -10.56 7.73
N SER A 144 10.83 -11.83 8.12
CA SER A 144 11.89 -12.69 7.61
C SER A 144 11.59 -13.13 6.17
N GLU A 145 12.58 -13.65 5.46
CA GLU A 145 12.42 -14.18 4.11
C GLU A 145 11.36 -15.29 4.08
N GLU A 146 11.39 -16.21 5.06
CA GLU A 146 10.44 -17.31 5.18
C GLU A 146 9.01 -16.77 5.38
N LYS A 147 8.85 -15.72 6.21
CA LYS A 147 7.53 -15.12 6.44
C LYS A 147 7.02 -14.35 5.24
N ILE A 148 7.88 -13.67 4.49
CA ILE A 148 7.49 -13.04 3.22
C ILE A 148 6.96 -14.11 2.27
N LYS A 149 7.69 -15.22 2.09
CA LYS A 149 7.27 -16.31 1.20
C LYS A 149 5.96 -16.94 1.65
N GLU A 150 5.82 -17.27 2.94
CA GLU A 150 4.59 -17.84 3.52
C GLU A 150 3.37 -16.95 3.28
N PHE A 151 3.48 -15.66 3.60
CA PHE A 151 2.38 -14.70 3.47
C PHE A 151 2.08 -14.36 2.01
N TYR A 152 3.09 -14.31 1.17
CA TYR A 152 2.92 -14.14 -0.27
C TYR A 152 2.13 -15.30 -0.87
N ASP A 153 2.51 -16.55 -0.57
CA ASP A 153 1.81 -17.73 -1.07
C ASP A 153 0.38 -17.82 -0.53
N LEU A 154 0.17 -17.50 0.75
CA LEU A 154 -1.16 -17.45 1.35
C LEU A 154 -2.05 -16.40 0.65
N ALA A 155 -1.54 -15.18 0.44
CA ALA A 155 -2.26 -14.12 -0.24
C ALA A 155 -2.64 -14.53 -1.68
N LYS A 156 -1.69 -15.09 -2.44
CA LYS A 156 -1.95 -15.59 -3.80
C LYS A 156 -3.00 -16.71 -3.82
N SER A 157 -3.03 -17.59 -2.82
CA SER A 157 -4.06 -18.64 -2.69
C SER A 157 -5.46 -18.08 -2.45
N LEU A 158 -5.55 -16.86 -1.92
CA LEU A 158 -6.79 -16.11 -1.69
C LEU A 158 -7.10 -15.12 -2.81
N GLU A 159 -6.36 -15.18 -3.93
CA GLU A 159 -6.49 -14.23 -5.05
C GLU A 159 -6.21 -12.77 -4.66
N LEU A 160 -5.31 -12.55 -3.68
CA LEU A 160 -4.83 -11.23 -3.32
C LEU A 160 -3.46 -10.98 -3.96
N ASP A 161 -3.24 -9.77 -4.49
CA ASP A 161 -1.91 -9.33 -4.87
C ASP A 161 -1.11 -8.87 -3.64
N CYS A 162 0.23 -8.88 -3.76
CA CYS A 162 1.11 -8.41 -2.68
C CYS A 162 2.01 -7.29 -3.19
N LEU A 163 1.85 -6.10 -2.66
CA LEU A 163 2.86 -5.05 -2.76
C LEU A 163 3.89 -5.30 -1.65
N VAL A 164 5.12 -5.68 -2.04
CA VAL A 164 6.17 -6.01 -1.07
C VAL A 164 7.14 -4.84 -0.97
N GLU A 165 7.10 -4.14 0.17
CA GLU A 165 7.83 -2.90 0.41
C GLU A 165 9.26 -3.16 0.89
N VAL A 166 10.24 -2.48 0.26
CA VAL A 166 11.66 -2.50 0.61
C VAL A 166 12.24 -1.10 0.72
N HIS A 167 13.29 -0.95 1.56
CA HIS A 167 13.98 0.32 1.81
C HIS A 167 15.47 0.28 1.47
N ASN A 168 16.03 -0.91 1.29
CA ASN A 168 17.46 -1.12 1.06
C ASN A 168 17.72 -2.43 0.33
N GLU A 169 19.00 -2.63 -0.04
CA GLU A 169 19.44 -3.81 -0.80
C GLU A 169 19.29 -5.13 -0.03
N GLU A 170 19.46 -5.13 1.29
CA GLU A 170 19.30 -6.36 2.10
C GLU A 170 17.86 -6.84 2.11
N GLU A 171 16.91 -5.91 2.26
CA GLU A 171 15.49 -6.20 2.16
C GLU A 171 15.10 -6.64 0.75
N LEU A 172 15.62 -5.95 -0.28
CA LEU A 172 15.37 -6.33 -1.67
C LEU A 172 15.82 -7.75 -1.99
N LYS A 173 16.99 -8.19 -1.47
CA LYS A 173 17.48 -9.57 -1.67
C LYS A 173 16.49 -10.62 -1.18
N LYS A 174 15.87 -10.41 0.01
CA LYS A 174 14.84 -11.33 0.53
C LYS A 174 13.64 -11.40 -0.41
N VAL A 175 13.16 -10.24 -0.88
CA VAL A 175 11.97 -10.12 -1.75
C VAL A 175 12.22 -10.76 -3.12
N VAL A 176 13.41 -10.56 -3.69
CA VAL A 176 13.83 -11.19 -4.94
C VAL A 176 13.93 -12.71 -4.78
N ALA A 177 14.47 -13.22 -3.69
CA ALA A 177 14.54 -14.65 -3.41
C ALA A 177 13.16 -15.32 -3.32
N CYS A 178 12.14 -14.57 -2.84
CA CYS A 178 10.75 -15.02 -2.79
C CYS A 178 10.03 -15.00 -4.15
N GLY A 179 10.57 -14.36 -5.19
CA GLY A 179 9.97 -14.24 -6.50
C GLY A 179 8.72 -13.33 -6.52
N CYS A 180 8.70 -12.30 -5.68
CA CYS A 180 7.56 -11.37 -5.58
C CYS A 180 7.40 -10.55 -6.86
N ASP A 181 6.17 -10.41 -7.34
CA ASP A 181 5.85 -9.86 -8.66
C ASP A 181 5.39 -8.38 -8.66
N ILE A 182 5.25 -7.77 -7.47
CA ILE A 182 5.04 -6.33 -7.30
C ILE A 182 5.94 -5.87 -6.16
N ILE A 183 6.91 -5.02 -6.45
CA ILE A 183 7.93 -4.55 -5.49
C ILE A 183 7.75 -3.04 -5.28
N GLY A 184 7.55 -2.65 -4.02
CA GLY A 184 7.49 -1.26 -3.60
C GLY A 184 8.85 -0.80 -3.09
N ILE A 185 9.43 0.22 -3.70
CA ILE A 185 10.63 0.88 -3.17
C ILE A 185 10.19 2.12 -2.43
N ASN A 186 10.30 2.08 -1.10
CA ASN A 186 9.95 3.22 -0.27
C ASN A 186 11.16 4.16 -0.12
N ASN A 187 11.03 5.36 -0.69
CA ASN A 187 12.05 6.41 -0.64
C ASN A 187 12.18 7.07 0.74
N ARG A 188 11.29 6.74 1.68
CA ARG A 188 11.34 7.25 3.05
C ARG A 188 12.12 6.30 3.95
N ASN A 189 13.16 6.80 4.58
CA ASN A 189 13.85 6.09 5.65
C ASN A 189 12.94 5.99 6.89
N LEU A 190 12.64 4.78 7.36
CA LEU A 190 11.73 4.57 8.49
C LEU A 190 12.33 4.96 9.86
N LYS A 191 13.65 5.24 9.93
CA LYS A 191 14.32 5.66 11.17
C LYS A 191 14.42 7.18 11.28
N THR A 192 14.77 7.87 10.18
CA THR A 192 15.01 9.33 10.16
C THR A 192 13.84 10.11 9.57
N PHE A 193 12.93 9.45 8.85
CA PHE A 193 11.86 10.01 8.03
C PHE A 193 12.33 10.84 6.83
N ASP A 194 13.63 10.89 6.57
CA ASP A 194 14.17 11.54 5.37
C ASP A 194 13.68 10.81 4.11
N VAL A 195 13.46 11.58 3.05
CA VAL A 195 13.00 11.07 1.75
C VAL A 195 14.08 11.34 0.71
N ASP A 196 14.55 10.26 0.04
CA ASP A 196 15.52 10.32 -1.04
C ASP A 196 15.01 9.51 -2.25
N LEU A 197 14.55 10.20 -3.31
CA LEU A 197 14.07 9.56 -4.54
C LEU A 197 15.16 8.74 -5.26
N ASN A 198 16.44 8.97 -4.96
CA ASN A 198 17.52 8.12 -5.47
C ASN A 198 17.49 6.69 -4.91
N THR A 199 16.69 6.40 -3.87
CA THR A 199 16.49 5.03 -3.39
C THR A 199 15.92 4.15 -4.50
N THR A 200 14.92 4.65 -5.23
CA THR A 200 14.36 3.95 -6.40
C THR A 200 15.42 3.69 -7.45
N SER A 201 16.22 4.68 -7.85
CA SER A 201 17.27 4.52 -8.87
C SER A 201 18.38 3.55 -8.48
N LYS A 202 18.66 3.42 -7.18
CA LYS A 202 19.68 2.50 -6.67
C LYS A 202 19.20 1.06 -6.63
N LEU A 203 17.93 0.83 -6.29
CA LEU A 203 17.38 -0.51 -6.06
C LEU A 203 16.74 -1.13 -7.31
N ALA A 204 16.08 -0.33 -8.16
CA ALA A 204 15.40 -0.83 -9.35
C ALA A 204 16.30 -1.69 -10.28
N PRO A 205 17.56 -1.29 -10.59
CA PRO A 205 18.45 -2.10 -11.45
C PRO A 205 18.87 -3.45 -10.84
N LEU A 206 18.65 -3.67 -9.55
CA LEU A 206 19.03 -4.89 -8.85
C LEU A 206 17.95 -5.98 -8.90
N ILE A 207 16.79 -5.69 -9.51
CA ILE A 207 15.70 -6.65 -9.69
C ILE A 207 16.00 -7.48 -10.95
N PRO A 208 16.23 -8.80 -10.82
CA PRO A 208 16.75 -9.61 -11.92
C PRO A 208 15.67 -10.17 -12.87
N TYR A 209 14.41 -9.81 -12.68
CA TYR A 209 13.26 -10.29 -13.45
C TYR A 209 12.23 -9.20 -13.63
N GLU A 210 11.28 -9.43 -14.52
CA GLU A 210 10.17 -8.52 -14.75
C GLU A 210 9.21 -8.53 -13.54
N ALA A 211 9.21 -7.45 -12.77
CA ALA A 211 8.26 -7.19 -11.70
C ALA A 211 7.60 -5.83 -11.93
N VAL A 212 6.42 -5.60 -11.37
CA VAL A 212 5.83 -4.27 -11.30
C VAL A 212 6.56 -3.47 -10.23
N LEU A 213 7.18 -2.36 -10.62
CA LEU A 213 7.92 -1.50 -9.71
C LEU A 213 7.07 -0.31 -9.27
N VAL A 214 6.85 -0.19 -7.96
CA VAL A 214 6.14 0.94 -7.35
C VAL A 214 7.12 1.80 -6.57
N SER A 215 7.23 3.10 -6.92
CA SER A 215 8.00 4.06 -6.13
C SER A 215 7.09 4.73 -5.10
N GLU A 216 7.44 4.60 -3.82
CA GLU A 216 6.62 5.09 -2.72
C GLU A 216 7.29 6.26 -2.00
N SER A 217 6.50 7.21 -1.53
CA SER A 217 6.93 8.44 -0.84
C SER A 217 7.74 9.41 -1.71
N GLY A 218 7.51 10.70 -1.50
CA GLY A 218 8.35 11.77 -2.03
C GLY A 218 7.85 12.47 -3.28
N MET A 219 6.83 11.96 -3.96
CA MET A 219 6.23 12.60 -5.14
C MET A 219 5.48 13.88 -4.76
N LYS A 220 5.98 15.04 -5.19
CA LYS A 220 5.42 16.37 -4.89
C LYS A 220 4.95 17.10 -6.14
N ASP A 221 5.66 16.93 -7.26
CA ASP A 221 5.42 17.64 -8.51
C ASP A 221 5.66 16.72 -9.74
N GLU A 222 5.46 17.28 -10.93
CA GLU A 222 5.64 16.59 -12.21
C GLU A 222 7.09 16.16 -12.48
N ASN A 223 8.08 16.86 -11.91
CA ASN A 223 9.49 16.51 -12.10
C ASN A 223 9.84 15.25 -11.29
N ASP A 224 9.31 15.13 -10.08
CA ASP A 224 9.44 13.92 -9.27
C ASP A 224 8.84 12.72 -10.01
N MET A 225 7.64 12.89 -10.60
CA MET A 225 6.96 11.85 -11.39
C MET A 225 7.79 11.41 -12.61
N LYS A 226 8.31 12.39 -13.37
CA LYS A 226 9.18 12.13 -14.51
C LYS A 226 10.45 11.38 -14.08
N ASN A 227 11.08 11.83 -13.00
CA ASN A 227 12.31 11.24 -12.48
C ASN A 227 12.12 9.74 -12.12
N VAL A 228 11.10 9.39 -11.34
CA VAL A 228 10.89 7.98 -10.95
C VAL A 228 10.46 7.11 -12.14
N LYS A 229 9.76 7.66 -13.14
CA LYS A 229 9.46 6.98 -14.39
C LYS A 229 10.74 6.66 -15.18
N GLU A 230 11.66 7.62 -15.29
CA GLU A 230 12.97 7.42 -15.94
C GLU A 230 13.84 6.40 -15.19
N GLN A 231 13.61 6.23 -13.89
CA GLN A 231 14.23 5.20 -13.05
C GLN A 231 13.58 3.81 -13.21
N GLY A 232 12.55 3.67 -14.04
CA GLY A 232 11.90 2.40 -14.36
C GLY A 232 10.67 2.07 -13.51
N ALA A 233 10.11 3.01 -12.76
CA ALA A 233 8.87 2.76 -12.02
C ALA A 233 7.67 2.62 -12.98
N ASP A 234 6.84 1.59 -12.77
CA ASP A 234 5.55 1.38 -13.43
C ASP A 234 4.43 2.16 -12.74
N ALA A 235 4.57 2.35 -11.43
CA ALA A 235 3.59 3.05 -10.61
C ALA A 235 4.26 3.86 -9.49
N VAL A 236 3.48 4.80 -8.95
CA VAL A 236 3.82 5.57 -7.74
C VAL A 236 2.71 5.46 -6.71
N LEU A 237 3.07 5.48 -5.42
CA LEU A 237 2.12 5.59 -4.32
C LEU A 237 2.21 6.98 -3.69
N ILE A 238 1.10 7.73 -3.75
CA ILE A 238 1.02 9.14 -3.34
C ILE A 238 -0.09 9.34 -2.32
N GLY A 239 0.27 9.82 -1.13
CA GLY A 239 -0.69 10.13 -0.06
C GLY A 239 -0.69 11.62 0.30
N GLU A 240 0.40 12.13 0.89
CA GLU A 240 0.44 13.48 1.47
C GLU A 240 0.07 14.58 0.47
N THR A 241 0.58 14.51 -0.76
CA THR A 241 0.31 15.50 -1.82
C THR A 241 -1.18 15.60 -2.13
N PHE A 242 -1.88 14.48 -2.24
CA PHE A 242 -3.32 14.46 -2.49
C PHE A 242 -4.13 14.85 -1.26
N MET A 243 -3.76 14.36 -0.06
CA MET A 243 -4.49 14.66 1.18
C MET A 243 -4.42 16.15 1.58
N ARG A 244 -3.42 16.89 1.07
CA ARG A 244 -3.28 18.34 1.25
C ARG A 244 -3.88 19.16 0.12
N SER A 245 -4.37 18.51 -0.93
CA SER A 245 -4.90 19.19 -2.12
C SER A 245 -6.34 19.64 -1.92
N ASP A 246 -6.63 20.89 -2.27
CA ASP A 246 -8.01 21.40 -2.34
C ASP A 246 -8.75 20.91 -3.60
N ASN A 247 -8.00 20.46 -4.63
CA ASN A 247 -8.56 19.97 -5.90
C ASN A 247 -7.77 18.77 -6.43
N ILE A 248 -8.18 17.57 -6.04
CA ILE A 248 -7.56 16.29 -6.39
C ILE A 248 -7.41 16.13 -7.90
N LYS A 249 -8.42 16.49 -8.69
CA LYS A 249 -8.40 16.35 -10.16
C LYS A 249 -7.34 17.22 -10.80
N GLU A 250 -7.21 18.47 -10.36
CA GLU A 250 -6.19 19.38 -10.89
C GLU A 250 -4.79 18.95 -10.45
N THR A 251 -4.62 18.53 -9.20
CA THR A 251 -3.34 17.99 -8.70
C THR A 251 -2.91 16.74 -9.49
N MET A 252 -3.83 15.81 -9.76
CA MET A 252 -3.54 14.63 -10.60
C MET A 252 -3.10 15.04 -12.01
N LYS A 253 -3.78 15.99 -12.63
CA LYS A 253 -3.44 16.52 -13.95
C LYS A 253 -2.06 17.18 -13.95
N GLN A 254 -1.75 17.98 -12.92
CA GLN A 254 -0.44 18.62 -12.78
C GLN A 254 0.67 17.57 -12.63
N LEU A 255 0.52 16.61 -11.72
CA LEU A 255 1.49 15.53 -11.51
C LEU A 255 1.78 14.74 -12.78
N ARG A 256 0.80 14.59 -13.68
CA ARG A 256 0.92 13.86 -14.96
C ARG A 256 1.33 14.74 -16.13
N SER A 257 1.56 16.04 -15.97
CA SER A 257 1.78 16.97 -17.09
C SER A 257 3.06 16.72 -17.89
N CYS A 258 4.04 16.03 -17.31
CA CYS A 258 5.32 15.68 -17.93
C CYS A 258 5.46 14.17 -18.30
N LEU A 259 4.37 13.37 -18.26
CA LEU A 259 4.41 11.92 -18.47
C LEU A 259 4.10 11.48 -19.89
#